data_c094490130c6fe4b813e952ce2e49e2e
#
_entry.id   c094490130c6fe4b813e952ce2e49e2e
#
_cell.length_a   1.000
_cell.length_b   1.000
_cell.length_c   1.000
_cell.angle_alpha   90.00
_cell.angle_beta   90.00
_cell.angle_gamma   90.00
#
_symmetry.space_group_name_H-M   'P 1'
#
loop_
_entity.id
_entity.type
_entity.pdbx_description
1 polymer ?
#
loop_
_entity_poly.entity_id
_entity_poly.type
_entity_poly.pdbx_seq_one_letter_code
_entity_poly.pdbx_strand_id
1 'polypeptide(L)'
;MMKKLSILIAFGALSASANIAFADSTDLADRVINGRYQAVLGDCSACHTKQDGQPFAGGEPLQTPFGALVPPNITPDKETGIGNWSEADFIRMMKTGTGHNGIRLYPAMPYPAYSKMSDRDLSDMWAYLTTLQPVKNKVVANQLPFPLNIRLSMWGWNLLNFDPQAFVPDEKQTAEWNRGAYLVQGPGHCGTCHSPKSFLGADKDSQFLQGASLQGWYAPNITGDPHVGIGSWSEDDIVAYLKTGSTDKTIASGPMAEAIAQSTSLMKDADLKAIAVYLKSLTAASAEKPAPLKVDDGRMVAGGAIYHDTCSACHGLDGKGAMPLFPALAGNSLVQQPSAETLGHVVLAGSQGVYTPSKQTTPAMPSFAWRLSDQQVSDVLTYVRNSWGNAAAPVSASDVSDIRGSAQN
;
A
#
# COMPACT_ATOMS: atom_id res chain seq x y z
N MET A 1 7.99 82.90 -23.43
CA MET A 1 6.63 82.44 -23.82
C MET A 1 6.68 81.01 -24.35
N MET A 2 5.72 80.20 -23.89
CA MET A 2 5.26 78.88 -24.44
C MET A 2 6.17 77.67 -24.27
N LYS A 3 5.89 76.92 -23.30
CA LYS A 3 5.15 75.60 -23.25
C LYS A 3 5.82 74.51 -24.07
N LYS A 4 6.49 73.57 -23.39
CA LYS A 4 6.52 72.15 -23.77
C LYS A 4 6.17 71.34 -22.53
N LEU A 5 4.97 70.80 -22.56
CA LEU A 5 4.42 69.93 -21.58
C LEU A 5 4.14 68.55 -22.23
N SER A 6 4.54 67.55 -21.56
CA SER A 6 3.94 66.23 -21.57
C SER A 6 4.08 65.33 -22.81
N ILE A 7 4.87 64.28 -22.71
CA ILE A 7 4.50 62.90 -23.06
C ILE A 7 5.51 61.96 -22.33
N LEU A 8 5.16 61.52 -21.14
CA LEU A 8 5.89 60.46 -20.42
C LEU A 8 5.00 59.86 -19.35
N ILE A 9 3.87 59.29 -19.75
CA ILE A 9 3.09 58.36 -18.89
C ILE A 9 2.26 57.48 -19.84
N ALA A 10 2.80 56.35 -20.31
CA ALA A 10 2.01 55.29 -20.95
C ALA A 10 2.75 53.93 -21.08
N PHE A 11 3.96 53.77 -20.54
CA PHE A 11 4.67 52.49 -20.69
C PHE A 11 4.83 51.66 -19.41
N GLY A 12 4.36 52.17 -18.28
CA GLY A 12 4.54 51.46 -16.99
C GLY A 12 3.46 50.45 -16.62
N ALA A 13 2.30 50.48 -17.27
CA ALA A 13 1.14 49.67 -16.84
C ALA A 13 1.03 48.30 -17.55
N LEU A 14 1.66 48.10 -18.71
CA LEU A 14 1.59 46.83 -19.44
C LEU A 14 2.56 45.75 -18.94
N SER A 15 3.67 46.12 -18.32
CA SER A 15 4.66 45.15 -17.84
C SER A 15 4.28 44.50 -16.51
N ALA A 16 3.46 45.11 -15.68
CA ALA A 16 3.02 44.56 -14.41
C ALA A 16 1.96 43.48 -14.61
N SER A 17 1.06 43.63 -15.58
CA SER A 17 0.00 42.65 -15.85
C SER A 17 0.52 41.33 -16.45
N ALA A 18 1.57 41.39 -17.28
CA ALA A 18 2.18 40.19 -17.86
C ALA A 18 2.93 39.35 -16.83
N ASN A 19 3.60 39.98 -15.87
CA ASN A 19 4.33 39.29 -14.82
C ASN A 19 3.38 38.58 -13.83
N ILE A 20 2.21 39.13 -13.54
CA ILE A 20 1.22 38.49 -12.65
C ILE A 20 0.61 37.27 -13.33
N ALA A 21 0.28 37.33 -14.63
CA ALA A 21 -0.28 36.21 -15.36
C ALA A 21 0.72 35.04 -15.51
N PHE A 22 2.01 35.33 -15.71
CA PHE A 22 3.06 34.31 -15.77
C PHE A 22 3.36 33.70 -14.42
N ALA A 23 3.36 34.46 -13.32
CA ALA A 23 3.55 33.97 -11.97
C ALA A 23 2.38 33.04 -11.56
N ASP A 24 1.15 33.44 -11.86
CA ASP A 24 -0.05 32.61 -11.53
C ASP A 24 -0.10 31.32 -12.36
N SER A 25 0.26 31.37 -13.64
CA SER A 25 0.31 30.16 -14.48
C SER A 25 1.44 29.20 -14.09
N THR A 26 2.57 29.68 -13.62
CA THR A 26 3.69 28.89 -13.13
C THR A 26 3.29 28.20 -11.80
N ASP A 27 2.65 28.93 -10.91
CA ASP A 27 2.16 28.38 -9.64
C ASP A 27 1.13 27.27 -9.86
N LEU A 28 0.17 27.44 -10.78
CA LEU A 28 -0.80 26.39 -11.12
C LEU A 28 -0.13 25.14 -11.72
N ALA A 29 0.86 25.32 -12.60
CA ALA A 29 1.59 24.19 -13.17
C ALA A 29 2.34 23.41 -12.09
N ASP A 30 3.01 24.09 -11.17
CA ASP A 30 3.70 23.47 -10.04
C ASP A 30 2.73 22.74 -9.11
N ARG A 31 1.57 23.32 -8.83
CA ARG A 31 0.51 22.68 -8.06
C ARG A 31 0.01 21.39 -8.73
N VAL A 32 -0.21 21.39 -10.02
CA VAL A 32 -0.64 20.20 -10.80
C VAL A 32 0.45 19.11 -10.75
N ILE A 33 1.73 19.49 -10.93
CA ILE A 33 2.86 18.55 -10.85
C ILE A 33 2.95 17.93 -9.43
N ASN A 34 2.89 18.76 -8.41
CA ASN A 34 2.89 18.29 -7.02
C ASN A 34 1.67 17.44 -6.72
N GLY A 35 0.48 17.84 -7.18
CA GLY A 35 -0.75 17.09 -6.99
C GLY A 35 -0.73 15.72 -7.65
N ARG A 36 -0.16 15.60 -8.85
CA ARG A 36 0.11 14.30 -9.47
C ARG A 36 0.99 13.43 -8.59
N TYR A 37 2.03 14.01 -8.01
CA TYR A 37 2.91 13.29 -7.10
C TYR A 37 2.19 12.87 -5.82
N GLN A 38 1.33 13.71 -5.25
CA GLN A 38 0.50 13.33 -4.10
C GLN A 38 -0.46 12.18 -4.44
N ALA A 39 -1.03 12.15 -5.64
CA ALA A 39 -1.87 11.02 -6.09
C ALA A 39 -1.07 9.72 -6.24
N VAL A 40 0.21 9.80 -6.64
CA VAL A 40 1.15 8.66 -6.64
C VAL A 40 1.45 8.21 -5.20
N LEU A 41 1.77 9.14 -4.30
CA LEU A 41 2.02 8.83 -2.89
C LEU A 41 0.82 8.16 -2.22
N GLY A 42 -0.40 8.60 -2.58
CA GLY A 42 -1.67 8.08 -2.06
C GLY A 42 -2.17 6.81 -2.75
N ASP A 43 -1.41 6.28 -3.71
CA ASP A 43 -1.78 5.08 -4.48
C ASP A 43 -3.21 5.11 -5.05
N CYS A 44 -3.67 6.31 -5.43
CA CYS A 44 -5.06 6.54 -5.85
C CYS A 44 -5.43 5.69 -7.08
N SER A 45 -4.48 5.48 -7.99
CA SER A 45 -4.70 4.73 -9.22
C SER A 45 -5.02 3.26 -8.97
N ALA A 46 -4.38 2.61 -7.99
CA ALA A 46 -4.58 1.20 -7.68
C ALA A 46 -6.05 0.88 -7.35
N CYS A 47 -6.69 1.76 -6.57
CA CYS A 47 -8.09 1.58 -6.22
C CYS A 47 -9.05 2.18 -7.25
N HIS A 48 -8.73 3.35 -7.84
CA HIS A 48 -9.66 4.12 -8.67
C HIS A 48 -9.52 3.88 -10.18
N THR A 49 -8.71 2.89 -10.59
CA THR A 49 -8.57 2.50 -12.00
C THR A 49 -8.84 1.00 -12.12
N LYS A 50 -9.85 0.64 -12.91
CA LYS A 50 -10.14 -0.75 -13.23
C LYS A 50 -9.05 -1.30 -14.17
N GLN A 51 -8.74 -2.60 -14.06
CA GLN A 51 -7.87 -3.26 -15.02
C GLN A 51 -8.39 -3.02 -16.45
N ASP A 52 -7.51 -2.61 -17.35
CA ASP A 52 -7.84 -2.21 -18.73
C ASP A 52 -8.87 -1.07 -18.86
N GLY A 53 -9.19 -0.39 -17.75
CA GLY A 53 -10.11 0.74 -17.71
C GLY A 53 -9.44 2.11 -17.92
N GLN A 54 -10.27 3.15 -17.97
CA GLN A 54 -9.76 4.53 -18.03
C GLN A 54 -9.23 4.95 -16.66
N PRO A 55 -8.07 5.63 -16.60
CA PRO A 55 -7.48 6.07 -15.34
C PRO A 55 -8.45 6.88 -14.48
N PHE A 56 -8.50 6.58 -13.20
CA PHE A 56 -9.33 7.24 -12.18
C PHE A 56 -10.86 7.18 -12.42
N ALA A 57 -11.33 6.39 -13.38
CA ALA A 57 -12.74 6.31 -13.72
C ALA A 57 -13.55 5.32 -12.86
N GLY A 58 -12.97 4.80 -11.78
CA GLY A 58 -13.52 3.79 -10.89
C GLY A 58 -12.79 2.46 -11.01
N GLY A 59 -12.75 1.71 -9.92
CA GLY A 59 -11.96 0.49 -9.77
C GLY A 59 -12.78 -0.80 -9.70
N GLU A 60 -12.05 -1.90 -9.46
CA GLU A 60 -12.64 -3.20 -9.19
C GLU A 60 -13.26 -3.26 -7.79
N PRO A 61 -14.27 -4.10 -7.56
CA PRO A 61 -14.83 -4.32 -6.24
C PRO A 61 -13.79 -4.84 -5.25
N LEU A 62 -13.54 -4.08 -4.20
CA LEU A 62 -12.65 -4.44 -3.10
C LEU A 62 -13.39 -5.37 -2.14
N GLN A 63 -12.97 -6.62 -2.06
CA GLN A 63 -13.56 -7.60 -1.14
C GLN A 63 -13.11 -7.32 0.29
N THR A 64 -14.06 -7.24 1.22
CA THR A 64 -13.80 -7.05 2.64
C THR A 64 -14.60 -8.06 3.46
N PRO A 65 -14.26 -8.30 4.74
CA PRO A 65 -15.11 -9.13 5.63
C PRO A 65 -16.53 -8.60 5.80
N PHE A 66 -16.78 -7.35 5.41
CA PHE A 66 -18.07 -6.67 5.53
C PHE A 66 -18.88 -6.67 4.23
N GLY A 67 -18.33 -7.17 3.13
CA GLY A 67 -18.89 -7.15 1.79
C GLY A 67 -18.01 -6.38 0.79
N ALA A 68 -18.44 -6.29 -0.46
CA ALA A 68 -17.67 -5.64 -1.50
C ALA A 68 -17.91 -4.13 -1.57
N LEU A 69 -16.82 -3.37 -1.60
CA LEU A 69 -16.80 -1.92 -1.77
C LEU A 69 -16.24 -1.58 -3.15
N VAL A 70 -16.90 -0.67 -3.86
CA VAL A 70 -16.50 -0.30 -5.20
C VAL A 70 -15.91 1.11 -5.19
N PRO A 71 -14.62 1.27 -5.53
CA PRO A 71 -13.99 2.58 -5.64
C PRO A 71 -14.69 3.41 -6.73
N PRO A 72 -15.14 4.64 -6.41
CA PRO A 72 -15.90 5.45 -7.36
C PRO A 72 -15.02 6.07 -8.45
N ASN A 73 -15.66 6.58 -9.50
CA ASN A 73 -15.08 7.48 -10.46
C ASN A 73 -14.66 8.79 -9.78
N ILE A 74 -13.39 9.15 -9.86
CA ILE A 74 -12.83 10.41 -9.33
C ILE A 74 -12.29 11.33 -10.43
N THR A 75 -12.67 11.09 -11.70
CA THR A 75 -12.43 12.06 -12.77
C THR A 75 -13.37 13.27 -12.63
N PRO A 76 -13.07 14.42 -13.27
CA PRO A 76 -13.91 15.61 -13.20
C PRO A 76 -15.19 15.53 -14.04
N ASP A 77 -15.73 14.32 -14.23
CA ASP A 77 -17.06 14.15 -14.83
C ASP A 77 -18.16 14.63 -13.86
N LYS A 78 -19.07 15.45 -14.37
CA LYS A 78 -20.10 16.11 -13.54
C LYS A 78 -21.25 15.18 -13.12
N GLU A 79 -21.49 14.10 -13.86
CA GLU A 79 -22.60 13.21 -13.57
C GLU A 79 -22.19 12.01 -12.70
N THR A 80 -21.00 11.47 -12.95
CA THR A 80 -20.57 10.20 -12.36
C THR A 80 -19.29 10.30 -11.54
N GLY A 81 -18.57 11.43 -11.64
CA GLY A 81 -17.32 11.69 -10.95
C GLY A 81 -17.41 12.83 -9.93
N ILE A 82 -16.29 13.54 -9.76
CA ILE A 82 -16.15 14.64 -8.78
C ILE A 82 -16.29 16.04 -9.42
N GLY A 83 -16.75 16.14 -10.68
CA GLY A 83 -16.78 17.41 -11.42
C GLY A 83 -17.72 18.49 -10.85
N ASN A 84 -18.62 18.15 -9.94
CA ASN A 84 -19.48 19.09 -9.20
C ASN A 84 -19.00 19.38 -7.78
N TRP A 85 -17.85 18.84 -7.37
CA TRP A 85 -17.28 19.10 -6.06
C TRP A 85 -16.50 20.40 -6.05
N SER A 86 -16.40 21.03 -4.91
CA SER A 86 -15.44 22.10 -4.63
C SER A 86 -14.14 21.52 -4.04
N GLU A 87 -13.06 22.30 -4.09
CA GLU A 87 -11.81 21.97 -3.38
C GLU A 87 -12.06 21.74 -1.88
N ALA A 88 -12.90 22.56 -1.27
CA ALA A 88 -13.28 22.40 0.14
C ALA A 88 -14.03 21.09 0.41
N ASP A 89 -14.87 20.61 -0.52
CA ASP A 89 -15.52 19.30 -0.41
C ASP A 89 -14.49 18.16 -0.44
N PHE A 90 -13.52 18.27 -1.35
CA PHE A 90 -12.44 17.29 -1.50
C PHE A 90 -11.56 17.23 -0.25
N ILE A 91 -11.07 18.38 0.24
CA ILE A 91 -10.24 18.45 1.45
C ILE A 91 -11.02 17.90 2.65
N ARG A 92 -12.28 18.31 2.82
CA ARG A 92 -13.13 17.79 3.89
C ARG A 92 -13.29 16.27 3.79
N MET A 93 -13.50 15.74 2.61
CA MET A 93 -13.61 14.29 2.37
C MET A 93 -12.33 13.57 2.80
N MET A 94 -11.18 14.04 2.37
CA MET A 94 -9.88 13.44 2.72
C MET A 94 -9.58 13.54 4.22
N LYS A 95 -10.00 14.63 4.87
CA LYS A 95 -9.74 14.87 6.30
C LYS A 95 -10.72 14.18 7.23
N THR A 96 -11.97 14.00 6.83
CA THR A 96 -13.05 13.60 7.76
C THR A 96 -13.89 12.41 7.28
N GLY A 97 -13.62 11.89 6.09
CA GLY A 97 -14.46 10.87 5.46
C GLY A 97 -15.86 11.38 5.10
N THR A 98 -16.06 12.71 5.00
CA THR A 98 -17.36 13.32 4.65
C THR A 98 -17.26 14.04 3.32
N GLY A 99 -17.76 13.42 2.26
CA GLY A 99 -17.73 13.95 0.90
C GLY A 99 -18.80 15.01 0.61
N HIS A 100 -18.95 15.32 -0.67
CA HIS A 100 -19.93 16.27 -1.16
C HIS A 100 -21.36 15.89 -0.72
N ASN A 101 -22.20 16.87 -0.42
CA ASN A 101 -23.56 16.68 0.10
C ASN A 101 -23.65 15.83 1.39
N GLY A 102 -22.59 15.76 2.18
CA GLY A 102 -22.57 15.05 3.45
C GLY A 102 -22.50 13.53 3.34
N ILE A 103 -22.18 12.99 2.15
CA ILE A 103 -22.00 11.55 1.96
C ILE A 103 -20.84 11.06 2.84
N ARG A 104 -21.13 10.05 3.67
CA ARG A 104 -20.09 9.43 4.50
C ARG A 104 -19.43 8.27 3.77
N LEU A 105 -18.10 8.25 3.83
CA LEU A 105 -17.31 7.19 3.21
C LEU A 105 -17.12 6.02 4.18
N TYR A 106 -16.92 4.84 3.60
CA TYR A 106 -16.42 3.68 4.32
C TYR A 106 -14.90 3.80 4.47
N PRO A 107 -14.32 3.37 5.60
CA PRO A 107 -12.89 3.53 5.89
C PRO A 107 -11.96 2.64 5.03
N ALA A 108 -12.51 1.87 4.08
CA ALA A 108 -11.72 1.28 3.00
C ALA A 108 -11.09 2.36 2.09
N MET A 109 -11.73 3.53 1.95
CA MET A 109 -11.03 4.76 1.57
C MET A 109 -10.24 5.23 2.80
N PRO A 110 -8.90 5.19 2.81
CA PRO A 110 -8.11 5.34 4.03
C PRO A 110 -8.02 6.80 4.53
N TYR A 111 -9.18 7.49 4.64
CA TYR A 111 -9.23 8.85 5.17
C TYR A 111 -8.68 8.97 6.61
N PRO A 112 -8.66 7.92 7.45
CA PRO A 112 -7.98 8.02 8.74
C PRO A 112 -6.48 8.30 8.60
N ALA A 113 -5.83 7.77 7.56
CA ALA A 113 -4.46 8.10 7.24
C ALA A 113 -4.36 9.44 6.49
N TYR A 114 -5.20 9.66 5.49
CA TYR A 114 -5.17 10.91 4.70
C TYR A 114 -5.51 12.16 5.51
N SER A 115 -6.18 12.03 6.66
CA SER A 115 -6.40 13.14 7.59
C SER A 115 -5.09 13.81 8.03
N LYS A 116 -3.98 13.08 8.01
CA LYS A 116 -2.63 13.57 8.35
C LYS A 116 -1.97 14.38 7.23
N MET A 117 -2.46 14.32 6.00
CA MET A 117 -1.91 15.11 4.89
C MET A 117 -2.08 16.61 5.14
N SER A 118 -1.14 17.41 4.67
CA SER A 118 -1.27 18.87 4.73
C SER A 118 -2.39 19.37 3.81
N ASP A 119 -3.00 20.49 4.17
CA ASP A 119 -4.04 21.11 3.33
C ASP A 119 -3.46 21.54 1.97
N ARG A 120 -2.18 21.92 1.93
CA ARG A 120 -1.48 22.25 0.68
C ARG A 120 -1.37 21.02 -0.23
N ASP A 121 -0.92 19.88 0.30
CA ASP A 121 -0.79 18.66 -0.50
C ASP A 121 -2.15 18.20 -1.05
N LEU A 122 -3.22 18.33 -0.26
CA LEU A 122 -4.59 18.04 -0.70
C LEU A 122 -5.10 19.04 -1.72
N SER A 123 -4.79 20.33 -1.57
CA SER A 123 -5.11 21.38 -2.54
C SER A 123 -4.40 21.15 -3.87
N ASP A 124 -3.12 20.77 -3.84
CA ASP A 124 -2.35 20.44 -5.04
C ASP A 124 -2.90 19.17 -5.71
N MET A 125 -3.28 18.13 -4.91
CA MET A 125 -3.92 16.92 -5.42
C MET A 125 -5.25 17.25 -6.12
N TRP A 126 -6.06 18.12 -5.55
CA TRP A 126 -7.30 18.60 -6.17
C TRP A 126 -7.02 19.30 -7.51
N ALA A 127 -6.02 20.20 -7.54
CA ALA A 127 -5.61 20.87 -8.77
C ALA A 127 -5.25 19.86 -9.87
N TYR A 128 -4.54 18.78 -9.54
CA TYR A 128 -4.24 17.72 -10.49
C TYR A 128 -5.49 16.95 -10.95
N LEU A 129 -6.33 16.50 -10.02
CA LEU A 129 -7.52 15.70 -10.38
C LEU A 129 -8.48 16.45 -11.29
N THR A 130 -8.59 17.77 -11.14
CA THR A 130 -9.41 18.62 -12.02
C THR A 130 -8.86 18.77 -13.43
N THR A 131 -7.57 18.45 -13.69
CA THR A 131 -6.99 18.43 -15.04
C THR A 131 -7.19 17.13 -15.80
N LEU A 132 -7.67 16.07 -15.13
CA LEU A 132 -7.90 14.79 -15.78
C LEU A 132 -9.00 14.88 -16.83
N GLN A 133 -8.97 13.97 -17.81
CA GLN A 133 -10.05 13.85 -18.77
C GLN A 133 -11.33 13.38 -18.06
N PRO A 134 -12.46 14.09 -18.20
CA PRO A 134 -13.74 13.62 -17.67
C PRO A 134 -14.14 12.30 -18.34
N VAL A 135 -14.41 11.29 -17.55
CA VAL A 135 -14.88 9.97 -18.03
C VAL A 135 -16.27 9.71 -17.45
N LYS A 136 -17.27 9.60 -18.29
CA LYS A 136 -18.62 9.22 -17.84
C LYS A 136 -18.66 7.73 -17.57
N ASN A 137 -18.48 7.34 -16.32
CA ASN A 137 -18.53 5.95 -15.86
C ASN A 137 -19.29 5.86 -14.53
N LYS A 138 -20.47 5.26 -14.57
CA LYS A 138 -21.26 4.96 -13.37
C LYS A 138 -20.86 3.58 -12.85
N VAL A 139 -20.04 3.55 -11.80
CA VAL A 139 -19.66 2.30 -11.13
C VAL A 139 -20.88 1.61 -10.49
N VAL A 140 -20.79 0.30 -10.31
CA VAL A 140 -21.81 -0.46 -9.59
C VAL A 140 -21.90 -0.05 -8.13
N ALA A 141 -23.05 -0.29 -7.50
CA ALA A 141 -23.21 0.03 -6.07
C ALA A 141 -22.39 -0.92 -5.19
N ASN A 142 -21.99 -0.44 -4.02
CA ASN A 142 -21.38 -1.27 -2.99
C ASN A 142 -22.31 -2.45 -2.63
N GLN A 143 -21.71 -3.62 -2.43
CA GLN A 143 -22.42 -4.87 -2.11
C GLN A 143 -22.23 -5.19 -0.62
N LEU A 144 -22.83 -4.36 0.21
CA LEU A 144 -22.78 -4.52 1.66
C LEU A 144 -24.11 -5.07 2.18
N PRO A 145 -24.11 -6.07 3.08
CA PRO A 145 -25.34 -6.55 3.70
C PRO A 145 -25.94 -5.49 4.65
N PHE A 146 -27.26 -5.57 4.87
CA PHE A 146 -27.89 -4.79 5.93
C PHE A 146 -27.36 -5.22 7.30
N PRO A 147 -27.07 -4.28 8.24
CA PRO A 147 -27.28 -2.82 8.17
C PRO A 147 -26.04 -2.03 7.66
N LEU A 148 -24.98 -2.70 7.21
CA LEU A 148 -23.71 -2.08 6.80
C LEU A 148 -23.82 -1.22 5.53
N ASN A 149 -24.87 -1.45 4.73
CA ASN A 149 -25.23 -0.62 3.57
C ASN A 149 -25.81 0.75 3.95
N ILE A 150 -26.12 1.00 5.22
CA ILE A 150 -26.61 2.29 5.71
C ILE A 150 -25.42 3.19 6.04
N ARG A 151 -25.09 4.13 5.14
CA ARG A 151 -23.93 5.04 5.30
C ARG A 151 -23.98 5.90 6.57
N LEU A 152 -25.16 6.13 7.16
CA LEU A 152 -25.29 6.84 8.42
C LEU A 152 -24.56 6.11 9.58
N SER A 153 -24.42 4.77 9.51
CA SER A 153 -23.67 4.00 10.50
C SER A 153 -22.19 4.43 10.59
N MET A 154 -21.65 5.02 9.53
CA MET A 154 -20.28 5.55 9.52
C MET A 154 -20.10 6.79 10.41
N TRP A 155 -21.17 7.47 10.78
CA TRP A 155 -21.09 8.51 11.80
C TRP A 155 -20.72 7.92 13.17
N GLY A 156 -21.37 6.83 13.56
CA GLY A 156 -21.05 6.11 14.80
C GLY A 156 -19.66 5.45 14.73
N TRP A 157 -19.28 4.89 13.57
CA TRP A 157 -17.95 4.32 13.40
C TRP A 157 -16.85 5.38 13.57
N ASN A 158 -17.00 6.57 12.95
CA ASN A 158 -16.07 7.67 13.10
C ASN A 158 -15.95 8.12 14.54
N LEU A 159 -17.09 8.26 15.24
CA LEU A 159 -17.09 8.68 16.65
C LEU A 159 -16.29 7.73 17.56
N LEU A 160 -16.29 6.44 17.25
CA LEU A 160 -15.64 5.41 18.07
C LEU A 160 -14.19 5.10 17.65
N ASN A 161 -13.85 5.31 16.38
CA ASN A 161 -12.62 4.75 15.81
C ASN A 161 -11.77 5.78 15.04
N PHE A 162 -12.19 7.04 14.97
CA PHE A 162 -11.47 8.03 14.16
C PHE A 162 -11.40 9.39 14.85
N ASP A 163 -10.16 9.82 15.05
CA ASP A 163 -9.84 11.18 15.50
C ASP A 163 -9.02 11.88 14.40
N PRO A 164 -9.60 12.84 13.66
CA PRO A 164 -8.93 13.52 12.57
C PRO A 164 -7.83 14.45 13.09
N GLN A 165 -6.60 14.05 12.97
CA GLN A 165 -5.44 14.84 13.38
C GLN A 165 -4.51 15.07 12.19
N ALA A 166 -4.07 16.32 12.02
CA ALA A 166 -2.99 16.64 11.10
C ALA A 166 -1.67 16.03 11.61
N PHE A 167 -0.77 15.70 10.68
CA PHE A 167 0.57 15.28 11.05
C PHE A 167 1.30 16.43 11.75
N VAL A 168 1.91 16.13 12.89
CA VAL A 168 2.74 17.05 13.65
C VAL A 168 4.17 16.54 13.64
N PRO A 169 5.14 17.28 13.07
CA PRO A 169 6.54 16.88 13.12
C PRO A 169 7.05 16.78 14.55
N ASP A 170 7.89 15.77 14.81
CA ASP A 170 8.63 15.67 16.08
C ASP A 170 9.90 16.52 15.98
N GLU A 171 9.97 17.58 16.80
CA GLU A 171 11.10 18.52 16.86
C GLU A 171 12.41 17.85 17.31
N LYS A 172 12.36 16.67 17.93
CA LYS A 172 13.53 15.90 18.37
C LYS A 172 14.11 15.07 17.25
N GLN A 173 13.42 14.92 16.13
CA GLN A 173 13.81 14.10 15.01
C GLN A 173 14.31 14.95 13.84
N THR A 174 15.02 14.32 12.91
CA THR A 174 15.51 14.99 11.71
C THR A 174 14.37 15.31 10.75
N ALA A 175 14.59 16.24 9.82
CA ALA A 175 13.63 16.54 8.75
C ALA A 175 13.35 15.31 7.88
N GLU A 176 14.37 14.50 7.60
CA GLU A 176 14.24 13.25 6.84
C GLU A 176 13.36 12.23 7.58
N TRP A 177 13.58 12.04 8.88
CA TRP A 177 12.73 11.18 9.69
C TRP A 177 11.27 11.65 9.70
N ASN A 178 11.04 12.95 9.93
CA ASN A 178 9.71 13.55 9.92
C ASN A 178 9.02 13.42 8.55
N ARG A 179 9.78 13.54 7.45
CA ARG A 179 9.27 13.30 6.10
C ARG A 179 8.84 11.83 5.93
N GLY A 180 9.65 10.89 6.39
CA GLY A 180 9.32 9.46 6.38
C GLY A 180 8.08 9.14 7.21
N ALA A 181 8.00 9.70 8.44
CA ALA A 181 6.83 9.54 9.30
C ALA A 181 5.55 10.08 8.64
N TYR A 182 5.62 11.27 8.03
CA TYR A 182 4.52 11.85 7.27
C TYR A 182 4.06 10.93 6.12
N LEU A 183 5.02 10.44 5.33
CA LEU A 183 4.72 9.57 4.20
C LEU A 183 4.06 8.26 4.62
N VAL A 184 4.61 7.59 5.64
CA VAL A 184 4.11 6.28 6.11
C VAL A 184 2.76 6.38 6.80
N GLN A 185 2.54 7.42 7.62
CA GLN A 185 1.32 7.58 8.41
C GLN A 185 0.21 8.31 7.65
N GLY A 186 0.55 9.14 6.67
CA GLY A 186 -0.35 9.96 5.87
C GLY A 186 -0.58 9.39 4.48
N PRO A 187 -0.03 10.00 3.42
CA PRO A 187 -0.36 9.63 2.04
C PRO A 187 -0.08 8.17 1.70
N GLY A 188 1.03 7.61 2.15
CA GLY A 188 1.39 6.21 1.87
C GLY A 188 0.55 5.18 2.62
N HIS A 189 -0.23 5.58 3.61
CA HIS A 189 -1.19 4.77 4.40
C HIS A 189 -0.76 3.32 4.69
N CYS A 190 0.54 3.10 4.92
CA CYS A 190 1.12 1.76 5.10
C CYS A 190 0.42 0.94 6.20
N GLY A 191 -0.03 1.64 7.28
CA GLY A 191 -0.78 1.03 8.37
C GLY A 191 -2.09 0.38 7.92
N THR A 192 -2.71 0.84 6.83
CA THR A 192 -3.97 0.28 6.33
C THR A 192 -3.86 -1.22 6.01
N CYS A 193 -2.70 -1.67 5.51
CA CYS A 193 -2.43 -3.09 5.26
C CYS A 193 -1.59 -3.72 6.37
N HIS A 194 -0.58 -3.01 6.88
CA HIS A 194 0.41 -3.56 7.79
C HIS A 194 0.07 -3.47 9.29
N SER A 195 -1.10 -2.94 9.66
CA SER A 195 -1.55 -2.90 11.07
C SER A 195 -2.77 -3.79 11.27
N PRO A 196 -2.84 -4.57 12.38
CA PRO A 196 -4.00 -5.37 12.69
C PRO A 196 -5.27 -4.54 12.83
N LYS A 197 -6.41 -5.12 12.47
CA LYS A 197 -7.70 -4.46 12.55
C LYS A 197 -8.46 -4.85 13.82
N SER A 198 -9.28 -3.93 14.32
CA SER A 198 -10.30 -4.22 15.32
C SER A 198 -11.47 -4.99 14.68
N PHE A 199 -12.39 -5.48 15.50
CA PHE A 199 -13.62 -6.12 15.02
C PHE A 199 -14.47 -5.22 14.10
N LEU A 200 -14.36 -3.89 14.26
CA LEU A 200 -15.05 -2.90 13.41
C LEU A 200 -14.20 -2.44 12.21
N GLY A 201 -13.06 -3.07 11.95
CA GLY A 201 -12.19 -2.77 10.82
C GLY A 201 -11.28 -1.54 11.00
N ALA A 202 -11.21 -0.94 12.18
CA ALA A 202 -10.29 0.15 12.48
C ALA A 202 -8.88 -0.39 12.76
N ASP A 203 -7.85 0.38 12.46
CA ASP A 203 -6.46 0.05 12.79
C ASP A 203 -6.27 0.00 14.31
N LYS A 204 -5.44 -0.95 14.79
CA LYS A 204 -5.02 -1.01 16.19
C LYS A 204 -3.72 -0.22 16.35
N ASP A 205 -3.79 1.01 16.81
CA ASP A 205 -2.64 1.91 16.97
C ASP A 205 -1.52 1.31 17.82
N SER A 206 -1.87 0.54 18.86
CA SER A 206 -0.90 -0.15 19.72
C SER A 206 -0.08 -1.23 19.00
N GLN A 207 -0.53 -1.64 17.81
CA GLN A 207 0.12 -2.64 16.97
C GLN A 207 0.45 -2.07 15.57
N PHE A 208 0.69 -0.76 15.49
CA PHE A 208 0.98 -0.08 14.24
C PHE A 208 2.14 -0.75 13.49
N LEU A 209 1.91 -1.11 12.24
CA LEU A 209 2.86 -1.77 11.31
C LEU A 209 3.36 -3.17 11.74
N GLN A 210 2.67 -3.84 12.67
CA GLN A 210 3.07 -5.17 13.17
C GLN A 210 2.52 -6.35 12.35
N GLY A 211 1.99 -6.07 11.17
CA GLY A 211 1.46 -7.08 10.25
C GLY A 211 -0.02 -7.40 10.47
N ALA A 212 -0.72 -7.75 9.39
CA ALA A 212 -2.14 -8.08 9.43
C ALA A 212 -2.57 -8.95 8.25
N SER A 213 -3.62 -9.74 8.42
CA SER A 213 -4.33 -10.41 7.32
C SER A 213 -5.27 -9.42 6.64
N LEU A 214 -5.21 -9.37 5.32
CA LEU A 214 -6.06 -8.54 4.47
C LEU A 214 -6.34 -9.25 3.14
N GLN A 215 -7.61 -9.46 2.81
CA GLN A 215 -8.03 -10.04 1.51
C GLN A 215 -7.36 -11.38 1.18
N GLY A 216 -7.19 -12.24 2.18
CA GLY A 216 -6.55 -13.55 2.03
C GLY A 216 -5.02 -13.50 1.89
N TRP A 217 -4.40 -12.34 2.04
CA TRP A 217 -2.96 -12.14 2.13
C TRP A 217 -2.57 -11.70 3.54
N TYR A 218 -1.37 -12.01 3.94
CA TYR A 218 -0.79 -11.47 5.17
C TYR A 218 0.24 -10.39 4.83
N ALA A 219 -0.09 -9.14 5.13
CA ALA A 219 0.87 -8.03 5.07
C ALA A 219 1.83 -8.17 6.26
N PRO A 220 3.16 -8.33 6.03
CA PRO A 220 4.10 -8.65 7.10
C PRO A 220 4.31 -7.48 8.07
N ASN A 221 4.88 -7.80 9.23
CA ASN A 221 5.44 -6.80 10.14
C ASN A 221 6.57 -6.04 9.43
N ILE A 222 6.49 -4.71 9.43
CA ILE A 222 7.50 -3.81 8.84
C ILE A 222 8.14 -2.88 9.87
N THR A 223 8.13 -3.28 11.15
CA THR A 223 8.88 -2.61 12.22
C THR A 223 10.29 -3.16 12.33
N GLY A 224 11.08 -2.61 13.26
CA GLY A 224 12.44 -3.05 13.54
C GLY A 224 12.57 -4.42 14.23
N ASP A 225 11.52 -5.24 14.30
CA ASP A 225 11.60 -6.60 14.84
C ASP A 225 12.61 -7.44 14.02
N PRO A 226 13.60 -8.08 14.66
CA PRO A 226 14.66 -8.80 13.94
C PRO A 226 14.23 -10.17 13.40
N HIS A 227 13.11 -10.74 13.88
CA HIS A 227 12.62 -12.06 13.52
C HIS A 227 11.52 -11.99 12.45
N VAL A 228 10.44 -11.26 12.72
CA VAL A 228 9.29 -11.15 11.82
C VAL A 228 9.21 -9.82 11.08
N GLY A 229 10.02 -8.83 11.47
CA GLY A 229 10.04 -7.51 10.86
C GLY A 229 11.18 -7.31 9.85
N ILE A 230 11.50 -6.04 9.64
CA ILE A 230 12.59 -5.59 8.77
C ILE A 230 13.85 -5.19 9.55
N GLY A 231 13.99 -5.63 10.82
CA GLY A 231 15.12 -5.28 11.68
C GLY A 231 16.47 -5.65 11.08
N SER A 232 16.55 -6.78 10.36
CA SER A 232 17.78 -7.25 9.67
C SER A 232 18.04 -6.60 8.31
N TRP A 233 17.12 -5.74 7.82
CA TRP A 233 17.28 -5.04 6.55
C TRP A 233 18.10 -3.76 6.73
N SER A 234 18.91 -3.41 5.77
CA SER A 234 19.50 -2.07 5.67
C SER A 234 18.45 -1.07 5.14
N GLU A 235 18.72 0.23 5.28
CA GLU A 235 17.89 1.26 4.63
C GLU A 235 17.90 1.11 3.12
N ASP A 236 19.05 0.74 2.54
CA ASP A 236 19.18 0.49 1.09
C ASP A 236 18.35 -0.72 0.63
N ASP A 237 18.23 -1.78 1.45
CA ASP A 237 17.31 -2.89 1.17
C ASP A 237 15.86 -2.40 1.09
N ILE A 238 15.44 -1.54 2.03
CA ILE A 238 14.07 -1.00 2.05
C ILE A 238 13.83 -0.13 0.81
N VAL A 239 14.77 0.76 0.49
CA VAL A 239 14.70 1.61 -0.72
C VAL A 239 14.65 0.75 -1.98
N ALA A 240 15.52 -0.25 -2.12
CA ALA A 240 15.55 -1.15 -3.25
C ALA A 240 14.23 -1.93 -3.39
N TYR A 241 13.69 -2.44 -2.29
CA TYR A 241 12.41 -3.16 -2.28
C TYR A 241 11.25 -2.29 -2.73
N LEU A 242 11.13 -1.09 -2.17
CA LEU A 242 10.06 -0.15 -2.53
C LEU A 242 10.21 0.36 -3.97
N LYS A 243 11.44 0.48 -4.48
CA LYS A 243 11.71 0.97 -5.84
C LYS A 243 11.55 -0.09 -6.93
N THR A 244 11.95 -1.32 -6.64
CA THR A 244 12.09 -2.38 -7.66
C THR A 244 11.26 -3.62 -7.40
N GLY A 245 10.66 -3.74 -6.22
CA GLY A 245 9.94 -4.93 -5.77
C GLY A 245 10.83 -6.09 -5.38
N SER A 246 12.15 -5.90 -5.26
CA SER A 246 13.05 -7.00 -4.90
C SER A 246 14.32 -6.52 -4.21
N THR A 247 14.89 -7.39 -3.38
CA THR A 247 16.21 -7.27 -2.75
C THR A 247 16.90 -8.63 -2.85
N ASP A 248 18.11 -8.75 -2.29
CA ASP A 248 18.77 -10.07 -2.14
C ASP A 248 17.96 -11.01 -1.21
N LYS A 249 17.00 -10.50 -0.45
CA LYS A 249 16.28 -11.27 0.57
C LYS A 249 14.90 -11.72 0.12
N THR A 250 14.22 -10.91 -0.71
CA THR A 250 12.80 -11.15 -1.01
C THR A 250 12.37 -10.51 -2.32
N ILE A 251 11.23 -10.97 -2.83
CA ILE A 251 10.55 -10.45 -4.02
C ILE A 251 9.11 -10.17 -3.63
N ALA A 252 8.60 -9.00 -4.02
CA ALA A 252 7.23 -8.59 -3.77
C ALA A 252 6.24 -9.44 -4.58
N SER A 253 5.11 -9.76 -3.96
CA SER A 253 4.01 -10.51 -4.56
C SER A 253 2.66 -9.97 -4.10
N GLY A 254 1.59 -10.33 -4.81
CA GLY A 254 0.22 -9.96 -4.47
C GLY A 254 0.01 -8.44 -4.34
N PRO A 255 -0.79 -7.99 -3.38
CA PRO A 255 -1.14 -6.57 -3.23
C PRO A 255 0.07 -5.65 -3.04
N MET A 256 1.16 -6.13 -2.41
CA MET A 256 2.39 -5.32 -2.28
C MET A 256 3.09 -5.09 -3.62
N ALA A 257 3.05 -6.06 -4.54
CA ALA A 257 3.56 -5.88 -5.89
C ALA A 257 2.78 -4.79 -6.65
N GLU A 258 1.47 -4.73 -6.48
CA GLU A 258 0.61 -3.68 -7.04
C GLU A 258 0.94 -2.31 -6.44
N ALA A 259 1.03 -2.19 -5.12
CA ALA A 259 1.40 -0.94 -4.43
C ALA A 259 2.78 -0.43 -4.89
N ILE A 260 3.73 -1.33 -5.14
CA ILE A 260 5.03 -0.95 -5.70
C ILE A 260 4.88 -0.46 -7.14
N ALA A 261 4.16 -1.17 -7.98
CA ALA A 261 3.99 -0.79 -9.39
C ALA A 261 3.29 0.56 -9.56
N GLN A 262 2.23 0.80 -8.79
CA GLN A 262 1.35 1.96 -8.93
C GLN A 262 1.82 3.19 -8.13
N SER A 263 2.60 2.99 -7.06
CA SER A 263 2.99 4.05 -6.13
C SER A 263 4.49 4.09 -5.88
N THR A 264 5.04 3.17 -5.06
CA THR A 264 6.38 3.39 -4.47
C THR A 264 7.50 3.38 -5.50
N SER A 265 7.42 2.61 -6.59
CA SER A 265 8.42 2.63 -7.67
C SER A 265 8.52 3.99 -8.39
N LEU A 266 7.47 4.79 -8.31
CA LEU A 266 7.36 6.11 -8.93
C LEU A 266 7.76 7.24 -7.95
N MET A 267 8.00 6.91 -6.68
CA MET A 267 8.43 7.88 -5.68
C MET A 267 9.85 8.40 -5.93
N LYS A 268 10.10 9.61 -5.48
CA LYS A 268 11.44 10.21 -5.45
C LYS A 268 12.34 9.42 -4.51
N ASP A 269 13.60 9.22 -4.87
CA ASP A 269 14.54 8.44 -4.06
C ASP A 269 14.73 9.04 -2.65
N ALA A 270 14.68 10.37 -2.52
CA ALA A 270 14.70 11.03 -1.22
C ALA A 270 13.51 10.66 -0.31
N ASP A 271 12.32 10.49 -0.87
CA ASP A 271 11.13 10.07 -0.12
C ASP A 271 11.20 8.59 0.26
N LEU A 272 11.71 7.73 -0.62
CA LEU A 272 11.97 6.31 -0.29
C LEU A 272 13.01 6.18 0.84
N LYS A 273 14.07 7.00 0.79
CA LYS A 273 15.08 7.05 1.86
C LYS A 273 14.47 7.51 3.18
N ALA A 274 13.67 8.56 3.16
CA ALA A 274 12.95 9.05 4.34
C ALA A 274 12.05 7.97 4.95
N ILE A 275 11.30 7.22 4.12
CA ILE A 275 10.51 6.08 4.56
C ILE A 275 11.40 5.04 5.24
N ALA A 276 12.54 4.69 4.65
CA ALA A 276 13.47 3.71 5.22
C ALA A 276 14.01 4.16 6.58
N VAL A 277 14.44 5.41 6.70
CA VAL A 277 14.92 6.01 7.97
C VAL A 277 13.82 5.92 9.05
N TYR A 278 12.59 6.29 8.72
CA TYR A 278 11.47 6.19 9.65
C TYR A 278 11.19 4.75 10.08
N LEU A 279 11.01 3.83 9.14
CA LEU A 279 10.69 2.43 9.44
C LEU A 279 11.79 1.75 10.28
N LYS A 280 13.07 2.04 10.01
CA LYS A 280 14.20 1.53 10.80
C LYS A 280 14.23 2.05 12.22
N SER A 281 13.67 3.22 12.48
CA SER A 281 13.60 3.80 13.83
C SER A 281 12.50 3.19 14.70
N LEU A 282 11.53 2.48 14.08
CA LEU A 282 10.43 1.89 14.82
C LEU A 282 10.88 0.68 15.61
N THR A 283 10.76 0.78 16.92
CA THR A 283 10.98 -0.35 17.82
C THR A 283 9.68 -1.11 18.00
N ALA A 284 9.70 -2.41 17.74
CA ALA A 284 8.60 -3.30 18.15
C ALA A 284 9.04 -4.08 19.40
N ALA A 285 8.09 -4.47 20.21
CA ALA A 285 8.34 -5.55 21.15
C ALA A 285 8.74 -6.79 20.33
N SER A 286 9.91 -7.34 20.61
CA SER A 286 10.39 -8.51 19.89
C SER A 286 9.38 -9.65 20.09
N ALA A 287 8.84 -10.17 18.99
CA ALA A 287 7.98 -11.33 19.06
C ALA A 287 8.79 -12.52 19.60
N GLU A 288 8.20 -13.29 20.50
CA GLU A 288 8.86 -14.49 21.01
C GLU A 288 9.08 -15.46 19.84
N LYS A 289 10.36 -15.78 19.58
CA LYS A 289 10.71 -16.73 18.53
C LYS A 289 10.31 -18.13 18.99
N PRO A 290 9.38 -18.82 18.31
CA PRO A 290 9.02 -20.19 18.69
C PRO A 290 10.22 -21.14 18.52
N ALA A 291 10.23 -22.24 19.28
CA ALA A 291 11.18 -23.30 19.05
C ALA A 291 10.87 -23.99 17.71
N PRO A 292 11.87 -24.25 16.86
CA PRO A 292 11.64 -24.99 15.62
C PRO A 292 11.21 -26.43 15.92
N LEU A 293 10.43 -27.01 15.01
CA LEU A 293 10.05 -28.41 15.09
C LEU A 293 11.29 -29.32 15.01
N LYS A 294 11.21 -30.50 15.65
CA LYS A 294 12.26 -31.51 15.57
C LYS A 294 12.33 -32.06 14.14
N VAL A 295 13.55 -32.41 13.71
CA VAL A 295 13.79 -32.91 12.34
C VAL A 295 13.09 -34.25 12.06
N ASP A 296 12.77 -35.03 13.09
CA ASP A 296 12.06 -36.30 13.03
C ASP A 296 10.54 -36.15 13.20
N ASP A 297 9.99 -34.93 13.32
CA ASP A 297 8.55 -34.68 13.25
C ASP A 297 8.02 -35.14 11.88
N GLY A 298 6.93 -35.89 11.86
CA GLY A 298 6.38 -36.47 10.62
C GLY A 298 6.12 -35.42 9.51
N ARG A 299 5.72 -34.19 9.90
CA ARG A 299 5.51 -33.08 8.96
C ARG A 299 6.83 -32.57 8.36
N MET A 300 7.90 -32.53 9.15
CA MET A 300 9.24 -32.16 8.69
C MET A 300 9.80 -33.20 7.71
N VAL A 301 9.58 -34.48 7.96
CA VAL A 301 10.01 -35.56 7.08
C VAL A 301 9.23 -35.52 5.76
N ALA A 302 7.88 -35.44 5.81
CA ALA A 302 7.03 -35.37 4.63
C ALA A 302 7.28 -34.08 3.81
N GLY A 303 7.29 -32.94 4.48
CA GLY A 303 7.52 -31.64 3.87
C GLY A 303 8.93 -31.53 3.24
N GLY A 304 9.94 -32.10 3.90
CA GLY A 304 11.30 -32.18 3.39
C GLY A 304 11.38 -32.97 2.07
N ALA A 305 10.72 -34.12 1.98
CA ALA A 305 10.66 -34.90 0.76
C ALA A 305 10.01 -34.11 -0.40
N ILE A 306 8.88 -33.44 -0.14
CA ILE A 306 8.22 -32.58 -1.13
C ILE A 306 9.11 -31.41 -1.56
N TYR A 307 9.78 -30.77 -0.59
CA TYR A 307 10.69 -29.66 -0.87
C TYR A 307 11.83 -30.09 -1.81
N HIS A 308 12.47 -31.20 -1.52
CA HIS A 308 13.56 -31.75 -2.33
C HIS A 308 13.11 -32.07 -3.77
N ASP A 309 11.93 -32.65 -3.92
CA ASP A 309 11.40 -33.05 -5.23
C ASP A 309 10.87 -31.85 -6.06
N THR A 310 10.33 -30.81 -5.41
CA THR A 310 9.51 -29.81 -6.09
C THR A 310 10.10 -28.40 -6.04
N CYS A 311 10.79 -28.03 -4.94
CA CYS A 311 11.16 -26.64 -4.65
C CYS A 311 12.67 -26.38 -4.74
N SER A 312 13.49 -27.39 -4.40
CA SER A 312 14.94 -27.23 -4.21
C SER A 312 15.69 -26.84 -5.48
N ALA A 313 15.16 -27.15 -6.66
CA ALA A 313 15.78 -26.79 -7.94
C ALA A 313 15.92 -25.25 -8.12
N CYS A 314 14.97 -24.49 -7.58
CA CYS A 314 14.98 -23.03 -7.62
C CYS A 314 15.49 -22.42 -6.30
N HIS A 315 15.00 -22.93 -5.15
CA HIS A 315 15.31 -22.35 -3.85
C HIS A 315 16.57 -22.91 -3.15
N GLY A 316 17.26 -23.86 -3.80
CA GLY A 316 18.45 -24.50 -3.24
C GLY A 316 18.12 -25.53 -2.13
N LEU A 317 19.02 -26.48 -1.88
CA LEU A 317 18.86 -27.44 -0.78
C LEU A 317 18.97 -26.80 0.60
N ASP A 318 19.69 -25.69 0.69
CA ASP A 318 19.92 -24.92 1.91
C ASP A 318 18.94 -23.73 2.05
N GLY A 319 17.94 -23.62 1.17
CA GLY A 319 16.95 -22.58 1.18
C GLY A 319 17.46 -21.16 0.86
N LYS A 320 18.71 -21.02 0.38
CA LYS A 320 19.30 -19.68 0.10
C LYS A 320 18.86 -19.09 -1.23
N GLY A 321 18.21 -19.88 -2.06
CA GLY A 321 17.81 -19.44 -3.39
C GLY A 321 18.97 -19.10 -4.31
N ALA A 322 18.70 -18.34 -5.35
CA ALA A 322 19.69 -17.80 -6.29
C ALA A 322 19.19 -16.44 -6.83
N MET A 323 19.53 -15.38 -6.12
CA MET A 323 19.13 -14.03 -6.54
C MET A 323 19.83 -13.62 -7.86
N PRO A 324 19.21 -12.78 -8.66
CA PRO A 324 17.94 -12.06 -8.43
C PRO A 324 16.66 -12.81 -8.87
N LEU A 325 16.74 -14.10 -9.18
CA LEU A 325 15.61 -14.87 -9.74
C LEU A 325 14.84 -15.66 -8.67
N PHE A 326 15.55 -16.27 -7.73
CA PHE A 326 14.95 -17.16 -6.74
C PHE A 326 15.23 -16.67 -5.34
N PRO A 327 14.20 -16.16 -4.62
CA PRO A 327 14.40 -15.57 -3.27
C PRO A 327 14.85 -16.63 -2.26
N ALA A 328 15.63 -16.18 -1.28
CA ALA A 328 15.98 -16.99 -0.13
C ALA A 328 14.73 -17.27 0.72
N LEU A 329 14.60 -18.51 1.18
CA LEU A 329 13.63 -18.96 2.18
C LEU A 329 14.26 -19.01 3.57
N ALA A 330 15.56 -19.30 3.64
CA ALA A 330 16.34 -19.31 4.85
C ALA A 330 16.48 -17.89 5.43
N GLY A 331 16.09 -17.70 6.69
CA GLY A 331 16.18 -16.42 7.38
C GLY A 331 15.24 -15.32 6.86
N ASN A 332 14.31 -15.66 5.98
CA ASN A 332 13.37 -14.71 5.41
C ASN A 332 12.26 -14.37 6.41
N SER A 333 12.10 -13.08 6.75
CA SER A 333 11.09 -12.64 7.70
C SER A 333 9.66 -12.92 7.24
N LEU A 334 9.37 -12.94 5.93
CA LEU A 334 8.06 -13.32 5.40
C LEU A 334 7.74 -14.79 5.70
N VAL A 335 8.72 -15.68 5.65
CA VAL A 335 8.56 -17.10 5.99
C VAL A 335 8.23 -17.30 7.47
N GLN A 336 8.69 -16.39 8.32
CA GLN A 336 8.57 -16.46 9.77
C GLN A 336 7.37 -15.71 10.36
N GLN A 337 6.52 -15.10 9.52
CA GLN A 337 5.30 -14.41 9.97
C GLN A 337 4.37 -15.32 10.77
N PRO A 338 3.53 -14.79 11.68
CA PRO A 338 2.55 -15.59 12.41
C PRO A 338 1.59 -16.36 11.48
N SER A 339 1.14 -15.73 10.40
CA SER A 339 0.30 -16.35 9.37
C SER A 339 1.11 -16.89 8.20
N ALA A 340 0.66 -17.98 7.61
CA ALA A 340 1.20 -18.57 6.38
C ALA A 340 0.40 -18.19 5.13
N GLU A 341 -0.60 -17.30 5.23
CA GLU A 341 -1.49 -16.94 4.13
C GLU A 341 -0.73 -16.54 2.86
N THR A 342 0.19 -15.59 2.94
CA THR A 342 0.97 -15.15 1.77
C THR A 342 1.81 -16.30 1.18
N LEU A 343 2.44 -17.14 2.02
CA LEU A 343 3.19 -18.30 1.54
C LEU A 343 2.29 -19.31 0.85
N GLY A 344 1.12 -19.58 1.43
CA GLY A 344 0.11 -20.46 0.86
C GLY A 344 -0.39 -19.95 -0.49
N HIS A 345 -0.71 -18.67 -0.60
CA HIS A 345 -1.09 -18.03 -1.88
C HIS A 345 0.01 -18.21 -2.93
N VAL A 346 1.26 -17.88 -2.59
CA VAL A 346 2.39 -18.00 -3.52
C VAL A 346 2.58 -19.44 -4.00
N VAL A 347 2.41 -20.44 -3.13
CA VAL A 347 2.53 -21.86 -3.53
C VAL A 347 1.32 -22.29 -4.37
N LEU A 348 0.11 -21.90 -3.98
CA LEU A 348 -1.12 -22.36 -4.62
C LEU A 348 -1.42 -21.63 -5.94
N ALA A 349 -1.33 -20.32 -5.97
CA ALA A 349 -1.66 -19.52 -7.14
C ALA A 349 -0.46 -19.22 -8.03
N GLY A 350 0.76 -19.40 -7.51
CA GLY A 350 1.97 -18.90 -8.14
C GLY A 350 2.16 -17.41 -7.82
N SER A 351 3.24 -16.87 -8.33
CA SER A 351 3.55 -15.44 -8.14
C SER A 351 4.43 -14.94 -9.29
N GLN A 352 4.25 -13.69 -9.65
CA GLN A 352 5.14 -12.99 -10.57
C GLN A 352 5.65 -11.72 -9.86
N GLY A 353 6.95 -11.47 -9.96
CA GLY A 353 7.54 -10.23 -9.45
C GLY A 353 7.01 -9.02 -10.21
N VAL A 354 7.11 -7.85 -9.59
CA VAL A 354 6.56 -6.61 -10.13
C VAL A 354 7.42 -6.03 -11.25
N TYR A 355 6.78 -5.52 -12.30
CA TYR A 355 7.41 -4.69 -13.32
C TYR A 355 7.43 -3.24 -12.85
N THR A 356 8.61 -2.63 -12.87
CA THR A 356 8.79 -1.21 -12.52
C THR A 356 9.59 -0.48 -13.59
N PRO A 357 9.59 0.87 -13.63
CA PRO A 357 10.44 1.61 -14.56
C PRO A 357 11.92 1.26 -14.48
N SER A 358 12.40 0.87 -13.29
CA SER A 358 13.80 0.51 -13.04
C SER A 358 14.09 -0.99 -13.19
N LYS A 359 13.06 -1.85 -13.28
CA LYS A 359 13.21 -3.31 -13.42
C LYS A 359 12.10 -3.88 -14.29
N GLN A 360 12.45 -4.19 -15.55
CA GLN A 360 11.50 -4.64 -16.56
C GLN A 360 11.47 -6.16 -16.78
N THR A 361 12.28 -6.91 -16.05
CA THR A 361 12.26 -8.37 -16.06
C THR A 361 12.08 -8.89 -14.66
N THR A 362 11.15 -9.78 -14.46
CA THR A 362 10.81 -10.30 -13.13
C THR A 362 10.71 -11.82 -13.17
N PRO A 363 11.14 -12.51 -12.11
CA PRO A 363 10.94 -13.94 -11.99
C PRO A 363 9.46 -14.27 -11.73
N ALA A 364 9.11 -15.51 -12.06
CA ALA A 364 7.81 -16.07 -11.76
C ALA A 364 7.96 -17.40 -11.00
N MET A 365 7.12 -17.63 -10.02
CA MET A 365 6.95 -18.92 -9.37
C MET A 365 5.66 -19.58 -9.93
N PRO A 366 5.71 -20.81 -10.43
CA PRO A 366 4.52 -21.47 -10.96
C PRO A 366 3.53 -21.83 -9.83
N SER A 367 2.25 -21.97 -10.18
CA SER A 367 1.23 -22.54 -9.32
C SER A 367 1.45 -24.04 -9.10
N PHE A 368 1.30 -24.49 -7.86
CA PHE A 368 1.31 -25.91 -7.50
C PHE A 368 -0.06 -26.42 -7.04
N ALA A 369 -1.12 -25.63 -7.16
CA ALA A 369 -2.48 -26.06 -6.77
C ALA A 369 -2.95 -27.31 -7.47
N TRP A 370 -2.54 -27.53 -8.71
CA TRP A 370 -2.90 -28.69 -9.53
C TRP A 370 -2.14 -29.98 -9.15
N ARG A 371 -1.00 -29.84 -8.45
CA ARG A 371 -0.06 -30.94 -8.14
C ARG A 371 -0.11 -31.36 -6.68
N LEU A 372 -0.28 -30.41 -5.76
CA LEU A 372 -0.17 -30.65 -4.32
C LEU A 372 -1.55 -30.57 -3.64
N SER A 373 -1.85 -31.59 -2.83
CA SER A 373 -2.99 -31.57 -1.92
C SER A 373 -2.78 -30.59 -0.77
N ASP A 374 -3.85 -30.23 -0.04
CA ASP A 374 -3.77 -29.32 1.12
C ASP A 374 -2.83 -29.85 2.20
N GLN A 375 -2.82 -31.17 2.44
CA GLN A 375 -1.88 -31.79 3.37
C GLN A 375 -0.42 -31.64 2.89
N GLN A 376 -0.16 -31.86 1.61
CA GLN A 376 1.19 -31.73 1.05
C GLN A 376 1.70 -30.26 1.08
N VAL A 377 0.82 -29.30 0.82
CA VAL A 377 1.16 -27.88 0.97
C VAL A 377 1.41 -27.52 2.44
N SER A 378 0.57 -28.00 3.35
CA SER A 378 0.74 -27.85 4.81
C SER A 378 2.11 -28.38 5.26
N ASP A 379 2.49 -29.59 4.83
CA ASP A 379 3.75 -30.24 5.21
C ASP A 379 4.96 -29.46 4.66
N VAL A 380 4.97 -29.07 3.37
CA VAL A 380 6.09 -28.33 2.79
C VAL A 380 6.22 -26.93 3.35
N LEU A 381 5.11 -26.23 3.63
CA LEU A 381 5.16 -24.92 4.30
C LEU A 381 5.68 -25.05 5.73
N THR A 382 5.25 -26.09 6.46
CA THR A 382 5.76 -26.37 7.80
C THR A 382 7.26 -26.65 7.78
N TYR A 383 7.75 -27.42 6.80
CA TYR A 383 9.17 -27.69 6.63
C TYR A 383 9.96 -26.40 6.34
N VAL A 384 9.53 -25.57 5.38
CA VAL A 384 10.20 -24.30 5.04
C VAL A 384 10.24 -23.35 6.25
N ARG A 385 9.16 -23.29 7.02
CA ARG A 385 9.02 -22.43 8.19
C ARG A 385 9.82 -22.90 9.41
N ASN A 386 10.38 -24.12 9.38
CA ASN A 386 11.15 -24.70 10.48
C ASN A 386 12.54 -25.24 10.07
N SER A 387 13.01 -24.88 8.86
CA SER A 387 14.34 -25.29 8.34
C SER A 387 15.30 -24.10 8.26
N TRP A 388 16.58 -24.38 8.17
CA TRP A 388 17.65 -23.41 7.92
C TRP A 388 17.69 -22.23 8.89
N GLY A 389 17.32 -22.45 10.15
CA GLY A 389 17.26 -21.42 11.19
C GLY A 389 15.93 -20.65 11.26
N ASN A 390 14.98 -20.93 10.37
CA ASN A 390 13.60 -20.47 10.52
C ASN A 390 12.94 -21.16 11.72
N ALA A 391 12.03 -20.45 12.37
CA ALA A 391 11.22 -20.96 13.46
C ALA A 391 9.88 -20.23 13.49
N ALA A 392 8.83 -20.91 13.02
CA ALA A 392 7.47 -20.38 13.00
C ALA A 392 6.46 -21.50 13.25
N ALA A 393 5.22 -21.13 13.59
CA ALA A 393 4.16 -22.10 13.83
C ALA A 393 3.96 -23.03 12.63
N PRO A 394 3.69 -24.32 12.85
CA PRO A 394 3.32 -25.23 11.75
C PRO A 394 2.01 -24.78 11.10
N VAL A 395 1.84 -25.15 9.84
CA VAL A 395 0.65 -24.87 9.06
C VAL A 395 -0.26 -26.11 9.10
N SER A 396 -1.57 -25.94 9.19
CA SER A 396 -2.53 -27.05 9.11
C SER A 396 -3.10 -27.22 7.69
N ALA A 397 -3.60 -28.41 7.36
CA ALA A 397 -4.28 -28.65 6.10
C ALA A 397 -5.59 -27.84 5.96
N SER A 398 -6.25 -27.51 7.09
CA SER A 398 -7.42 -26.62 7.08
C SER A 398 -7.05 -25.19 6.72
N ASP A 399 -5.93 -24.65 7.24
CA ASP A 399 -5.44 -23.32 6.85
C ASP A 399 -5.17 -23.26 5.33
N VAL A 400 -4.57 -24.31 4.78
CA VAL A 400 -4.31 -24.43 3.34
C VAL A 400 -5.61 -24.49 2.52
N SER A 401 -6.60 -25.23 3.01
CA SER A 401 -7.93 -25.31 2.37
C SER A 401 -8.61 -23.94 2.30
N ASP A 402 -8.55 -23.16 3.38
CA ASP A 402 -9.11 -21.82 3.44
C ASP A 402 -8.38 -20.86 2.46
N ILE A 403 -7.03 -20.95 2.43
CA ILE A 403 -6.22 -20.17 1.47
C ILE A 403 -6.55 -20.59 0.03
N ARG A 404 -6.69 -21.86 -0.27
CA ARG A 404 -7.06 -22.36 -1.61
C ARG A 404 -8.43 -21.83 -2.03
N GLY A 405 -9.41 -21.80 -1.11
CA GLY A 405 -10.73 -21.22 -1.36
C GLY A 405 -10.66 -19.72 -1.70
N SER A 406 -9.82 -18.97 -1.00
CA SER A 406 -9.63 -17.52 -1.25
C SER A 406 -8.82 -17.22 -2.53
N ALA A 407 -7.89 -18.09 -2.92
CA ALA A 407 -7.05 -17.93 -4.11
C ALA A 407 -7.79 -18.20 -5.44
N GLN A 408 -8.99 -18.78 -5.40
CA GLN A 408 -9.82 -19.07 -6.58
C GLN A 408 -10.88 -18.00 -6.85
N ASN A 409 -11.06 -17.07 -5.94
CA ASN A 409 -11.99 -15.95 -6.04
C ASN A 409 -11.27 -14.63 -6.38
#